data_6fe23d5c9356d94baaf5dbec32ef36e4
#
_entry.id   6fe23d5c9356d94baaf5dbec32ef36e4
#
_cell.length_a   1.000
_cell.length_b   1.000
_cell.length_c   1.000
_cell.angle_alpha   90.00
_cell.angle_beta   90.00
_cell.angle_gamma   90.00
#
_symmetry.space_group_name_H-M   'P 1'
#
loop_
_entity.id
_entity.type
_entity.pdbx_description
1 polymer ?
#
loop_
_entity_poly.entity_id
_entity_poly.type
_entity_poly.pdbx_seq_one_letter_code
_entity_poly.pdbx_strand_id
1 'polypeptide(L)'
;MIYLSRMPRLVDKLMMALAIFSCIYYLSKAFLIAWPGSDMRPEDDANTLHVIVSLAVGVLVQVARGLLLLLSTVSHMVGEASEQSEVDELSQIYNRRGFDRHVSRVLARKGARIRYSVIMSDLDFFKRVNDTYGHDGGDRVIAAFGKLLKTQLPKAAVAARMGGEEFVVFIPDNDMAAAEALAQSLREALCELRFTGKSPAWSPTASFGVAEQVDDESLYETMRRADAALYQAKKAGRNRVHIA
;
A
#
# COMPACT_ATOMS: atom_id res chain seq x y z
N MET A 1 6.83 6.48 -0.91
CA MET A 1 6.45 5.27 -1.66
C MET A 1 7.08 5.13 -3.05
N ILE A 2 7.38 6.21 -3.77
CA ILE A 2 8.03 6.17 -5.11
C ILE A 2 9.50 5.70 -5.05
N TYR A 3 10.18 5.84 -3.93
CA TYR A 3 11.60 5.46 -3.77
C TYR A 3 11.82 3.94 -3.69
N LEU A 4 10.91 3.19 -3.06
CA LEU A 4 11.02 1.74 -2.88
C LEU A 4 10.75 0.93 -4.16
N SER A 5 9.92 1.43 -5.07
CA SER A 5 9.62 0.73 -6.33
C SER A 5 10.74 0.81 -7.38
N ARG A 6 11.71 1.72 -7.21
CA ARG A 6 12.90 1.84 -8.08
C ARG A 6 14.11 1.07 -7.57
N MET A 7 14.14 0.72 -6.28
CA MET A 7 15.28 0.01 -5.66
C MET A 7 15.57 -1.37 -6.27
N PRO A 8 14.60 -2.27 -6.49
CA PRO A 8 14.91 -3.59 -7.04
C PRO A 8 15.58 -3.49 -8.42
N ARG A 9 15.09 -2.60 -9.29
CA ARG A 9 15.70 -2.42 -10.63
C ARG A 9 17.12 -1.86 -10.58
N LEU A 10 17.47 -1.07 -9.58
CA LEU A 10 18.81 -0.54 -9.39
C LEU A 10 19.74 -1.62 -8.87
N VAL A 11 19.28 -2.41 -7.89
CA VAL A 11 20.03 -3.54 -7.32
C VAL A 11 20.33 -4.59 -8.41
N ASP A 12 19.35 -4.95 -9.23
CA ASP A 12 19.53 -5.89 -10.34
C ASP A 12 20.56 -5.40 -11.37
N LYS A 13 20.51 -4.10 -11.70
CA LYS A 13 21.51 -3.49 -12.59
C LYS A 13 22.90 -3.48 -12.01
N LEU A 14 23.03 -3.18 -10.72
CA LEU A 14 24.33 -3.23 -10.02
C LEU A 14 24.87 -4.65 -9.95
N MET A 15 24.04 -5.65 -9.67
CA MET A 15 24.43 -7.05 -9.68
C MET A 15 24.90 -7.52 -11.04
N MET A 16 24.21 -7.14 -12.11
CA MET A 16 24.60 -7.45 -13.47
C MET A 16 25.92 -6.78 -13.83
N ALA A 17 26.10 -5.51 -13.48
CA ALA A 17 27.35 -4.78 -13.71
C ALA A 17 28.55 -5.42 -12.97
N LEU A 18 28.38 -5.81 -11.70
CA LEU A 18 29.40 -6.51 -10.92
C LEU A 18 29.71 -7.89 -11.48
N ALA A 19 28.71 -8.63 -11.99
CA ALA A 19 28.93 -9.91 -12.64
C ALA A 19 29.72 -9.77 -13.93
N ILE A 20 29.39 -8.80 -14.77
CA ILE A 20 30.12 -8.49 -16.00
C ILE A 20 31.56 -8.06 -15.68
N PHE A 21 31.74 -7.17 -14.71
CA PHE A 21 33.06 -6.72 -14.27
C PHE A 21 33.92 -7.89 -13.78
N SER A 22 33.38 -8.77 -12.94
CA SER A 22 34.08 -9.96 -12.47
C SER A 22 34.48 -10.89 -13.63
N CYS A 23 33.55 -11.10 -14.57
CA CYS A 23 33.83 -11.95 -15.74
C CYS A 23 34.96 -11.38 -16.59
N ILE A 24 34.91 -10.09 -16.92
CA ILE A 24 35.96 -9.40 -17.68
C ILE A 24 37.32 -9.47 -16.94
N TYR A 25 37.29 -9.25 -15.62
CA TYR A 25 38.49 -9.28 -14.80
C TYR A 25 39.16 -10.66 -14.81
N TYR A 26 38.40 -11.74 -14.59
CA TYR A 26 38.99 -13.10 -14.60
C TYR A 26 39.39 -13.56 -15.99
N LEU A 27 38.67 -13.19 -17.06
CA LEU A 27 39.03 -13.47 -18.43
C LEU A 27 40.33 -12.75 -18.84
N SER A 28 40.49 -11.48 -18.45
CA SER A 28 41.70 -10.72 -18.73
C SER A 28 42.93 -11.33 -18.04
N LYS A 29 42.75 -11.82 -16.78
CA LYS A 29 43.82 -12.55 -16.08
C LYS A 29 44.18 -13.87 -16.76
N ALA A 30 43.20 -14.67 -17.14
CA ALA A 30 43.43 -15.93 -17.86
C ALA A 30 44.15 -15.69 -19.19
N PHE A 31 43.77 -14.63 -19.92
CA PHE A 31 44.39 -14.24 -21.16
C PHE A 31 45.88 -13.85 -20.95
N LEU A 32 46.16 -13.02 -19.91
CA LEU A 32 47.56 -12.61 -19.61
C LEU A 32 48.44 -13.79 -19.25
N ILE A 33 47.93 -14.79 -18.54
CA ILE A 33 48.69 -16.02 -18.19
C ILE A 33 48.91 -16.92 -19.42
N ALA A 34 47.91 -16.98 -20.32
CA ALA A 34 47.99 -17.86 -21.50
C ALA A 34 48.74 -17.23 -22.69
N TRP A 35 49.12 -15.93 -22.63
CA TRP A 35 49.76 -15.24 -23.74
C TRP A 35 51.17 -15.77 -24.02
N PRO A 36 51.45 -16.23 -25.24
CA PRO A 36 52.83 -16.66 -25.61
C PRO A 36 53.79 -15.47 -25.57
N GLY A 37 54.71 -15.46 -24.63
CA GLY A 37 55.67 -14.36 -24.42
C GLY A 37 55.44 -13.55 -23.15
N SER A 38 54.50 -13.94 -22.30
CA SER A 38 54.44 -13.43 -20.93
C SER A 38 55.59 -14.07 -20.12
N ASP A 39 56.53 -13.26 -19.64
CA ASP A 39 57.57 -13.69 -18.69
C ASP A 39 57.01 -14.03 -17.29
N MET A 40 55.70 -14.07 -17.15
CA MET A 40 55.02 -14.43 -15.91
C MET A 40 55.05 -15.93 -15.69
N ARG A 41 56.05 -16.38 -14.93
CA ARG A 41 56.07 -17.75 -14.46
C ARG A 41 55.10 -17.91 -13.28
N PRO A 42 54.31 -18.98 -13.22
CA PRO A 42 53.38 -19.22 -12.10
C PRO A 42 54.05 -19.19 -10.72
N GLU A 43 55.35 -19.48 -10.65
CA GLU A 43 56.14 -19.51 -9.41
C GLU A 43 56.56 -18.11 -8.92
N ASP A 44 56.74 -17.15 -9.82
CA ASP A 44 57.12 -15.77 -9.48
C ASP A 44 55.92 -14.93 -9.08
N ASP A 45 54.74 -15.32 -9.54
CA ASP A 45 53.50 -14.56 -9.33
C ASP A 45 52.86 -14.83 -7.95
N ALA A 46 53.16 -15.94 -7.29
CA ALA A 46 52.55 -16.33 -6.01
C ALA A 46 52.94 -15.40 -4.84
N ASN A 47 54.05 -14.69 -4.93
CA ASN A 47 54.55 -13.78 -3.89
C ASN A 47 54.52 -12.30 -4.28
N THR A 48 53.94 -11.94 -5.41
CA THR A 48 53.89 -10.56 -5.86
C THR A 48 52.71 -9.80 -5.26
N LEU A 49 52.92 -8.52 -4.94
CA LEU A 49 51.87 -7.60 -4.46
C LEU A 49 50.64 -7.62 -5.38
N HIS A 50 50.85 -7.82 -6.68
CA HIS A 50 49.81 -7.92 -7.70
C HIS A 50 48.83 -9.08 -7.46
N VAL A 51 49.32 -10.28 -7.08
CA VAL A 51 48.46 -11.43 -6.79
C VAL A 51 47.63 -11.18 -5.52
N ILE A 52 48.27 -10.64 -4.48
CA ILE A 52 47.60 -10.33 -3.21
C ILE A 52 46.50 -9.31 -3.43
N VAL A 53 46.77 -8.22 -4.14
CA VAL A 53 45.79 -7.19 -4.46
C VAL A 53 44.65 -7.76 -5.32
N SER A 54 44.95 -8.61 -6.28
CA SER A 54 43.96 -9.24 -7.15
C SER A 54 42.99 -10.14 -6.38
N LEU A 55 43.51 -10.95 -5.46
CA LEU A 55 42.71 -11.81 -4.59
C LEU A 55 41.84 -10.97 -3.66
N ALA A 56 42.41 -9.93 -3.05
CA ALA A 56 41.68 -9.03 -2.17
C ALA A 56 40.50 -8.34 -2.89
N VAL A 57 40.72 -7.83 -4.11
CA VAL A 57 39.69 -7.24 -4.96
C VAL A 57 38.64 -8.27 -5.33
N GLY A 58 39.04 -9.49 -5.70
CA GLY A 58 38.12 -10.58 -6.01
C GLY A 58 37.21 -10.93 -4.83
N VAL A 59 37.76 -11.06 -3.63
CA VAL A 59 37.01 -11.33 -2.40
C VAL A 59 36.04 -10.18 -2.09
N LEU A 60 36.48 -8.93 -2.18
CA LEU A 60 35.63 -7.75 -1.97
C LEU A 60 34.43 -7.73 -2.91
N VAL A 61 34.65 -8.01 -4.20
CA VAL A 61 33.57 -8.06 -5.20
C VAL A 61 32.56 -9.17 -4.88
N GLN A 62 33.06 -10.35 -4.46
CA GLN A 62 32.17 -11.47 -4.09
C GLN A 62 31.35 -11.17 -2.81
N VAL A 63 31.97 -10.55 -1.82
CA VAL A 63 31.25 -10.11 -0.59
C VAL A 63 30.19 -9.07 -0.95
N ALA A 64 30.51 -8.07 -1.77
CA ALA A 64 29.57 -7.06 -2.22
C ALA A 64 28.38 -7.69 -2.97
N ARG A 65 28.63 -8.68 -3.84
CA ARG A 65 27.55 -9.44 -4.51
C ARG A 65 26.68 -10.19 -3.52
N GLY A 66 27.29 -10.87 -2.55
CA GLY A 66 26.55 -11.60 -1.51
C GLY A 66 25.63 -10.69 -0.71
N LEU A 67 26.10 -9.52 -0.31
CA LEU A 67 25.31 -8.51 0.40
C LEU A 67 24.17 -7.96 -0.45
N LEU A 68 24.41 -7.68 -1.73
CA LEU A 68 23.35 -7.22 -2.64
C LEU A 68 22.26 -8.28 -2.87
N LEU A 69 22.65 -9.55 -3.01
CA LEU A 69 21.72 -10.68 -3.10
C LEU A 69 20.87 -10.79 -1.83
N LEU A 70 21.50 -10.71 -0.67
CA LEU A 70 20.81 -10.77 0.62
C LEU A 70 19.80 -9.62 0.74
N LEU A 71 20.20 -8.39 0.43
CA LEU A 71 19.34 -7.22 0.44
C LEU A 71 18.16 -7.35 -0.54
N SER A 72 18.40 -7.86 -1.74
CA SER A 72 17.35 -8.13 -2.73
C SER A 72 16.35 -9.16 -2.20
N THR A 73 16.83 -10.28 -1.69
CA THR A 73 15.99 -11.35 -1.15
C THR A 73 15.14 -10.87 0.04
N VAL A 74 15.76 -10.15 0.97
CA VAL A 74 15.02 -9.56 2.13
C VAL A 74 13.97 -8.56 1.66
N SER A 75 14.32 -7.70 0.69
CA SER A 75 13.36 -6.74 0.14
C SER A 75 12.17 -7.42 -0.55
N HIS A 76 12.40 -8.51 -1.27
CA HIS A 76 11.34 -9.32 -1.87
C HIS A 76 10.46 -9.99 -0.80
N MET A 77 11.06 -10.61 0.21
CA MET A 77 10.30 -11.25 1.30
C MET A 77 9.44 -10.26 2.09
N VAL A 78 9.96 -9.07 2.39
CA VAL A 78 9.19 -7.99 3.06
C VAL A 78 8.08 -7.47 2.16
N GLY A 79 8.35 -7.30 0.86
CA GLY A 79 7.34 -6.90 -0.14
C GLY A 79 6.19 -7.92 -0.23
N GLU A 80 6.48 -9.20 -0.35
CA GLU A 80 5.48 -10.27 -0.42
C GLU A 80 4.65 -10.39 0.87
N ALA A 81 5.26 -10.23 2.04
CA ALA A 81 4.55 -10.26 3.31
C ALA A 81 3.57 -9.07 3.43
N SER A 82 3.95 -7.88 2.98
CA SER A 82 3.07 -6.70 2.93
C SER A 82 1.96 -6.86 1.89
N GLU A 83 2.25 -7.45 0.73
CA GLU A 83 1.24 -7.74 -0.29
C GLU A 83 0.22 -8.81 0.13
N GLN A 84 0.54 -9.67 1.09
CA GLN A 84 -0.38 -10.69 1.62
C GLN A 84 -1.32 -10.16 2.71
N SER A 85 -1.04 -8.99 3.29
CA SER A 85 -1.92 -8.39 4.28
C SER A 85 -3.26 -8.00 3.65
N GLU A 86 -4.37 -8.37 4.30
CA GLU A 86 -5.73 -7.97 3.96
C GLU A 86 -6.20 -6.75 4.75
N VAL A 87 -5.39 -6.30 5.70
CA VAL A 87 -5.70 -5.20 6.62
C VAL A 87 -4.79 -4.01 6.32
N ASP A 88 -5.35 -2.81 6.35
CA ASP A 88 -4.61 -1.56 6.28
C ASP A 88 -3.97 -1.26 7.64
N GLU A 89 -2.65 -1.07 7.65
CA GLU A 89 -1.86 -0.92 8.89
C GLU A 89 -2.26 0.31 9.71
N LEU A 90 -2.73 1.36 9.06
CA LEU A 90 -3.05 2.62 9.72
C LEU A 90 -4.47 2.64 10.27
N SER A 91 -5.46 2.34 9.43
CA SER A 91 -6.87 2.33 9.82
C SER A 91 -7.29 1.05 10.56
N GLN A 92 -6.50 -0.03 10.45
CA GLN A 92 -6.78 -1.33 11.05
C GLN A 92 -8.09 -1.98 10.59
N ILE A 93 -8.71 -1.51 9.50
CA ILE A 93 -9.79 -2.18 8.76
C ILE A 93 -9.20 -2.86 7.52
N TYR A 94 -10.03 -3.49 6.70
CA TYR A 94 -9.52 -4.11 5.48
C TYR A 94 -8.90 -3.07 4.54
N ASN A 95 -7.92 -3.49 3.76
CA ASN A 95 -7.48 -2.78 2.57
C ASN A 95 -8.34 -3.20 1.36
N ARG A 96 -8.09 -2.65 0.19
CA ARG A 96 -8.83 -2.98 -1.05
C ARG A 96 -8.88 -4.50 -1.31
N ARG A 97 -7.76 -5.20 -1.15
CA ARG A 97 -7.67 -6.65 -1.37
C ARG A 97 -8.51 -7.44 -0.36
N GLY A 98 -8.44 -7.04 0.92
CA GLY A 98 -9.27 -7.61 1.97
C GLY A 98 -10.76 -7.38 1.70
N PHE A 99 -11.14 -6.18 1.25
CA PHE A 99 -12.50 -5.86 0.86
C PHE A 99 -13.01 -6.79 -0.24
N ASP A 100 -12.29 -6.87 -1.36
CA ASP A 100 -12.68 -7.69 -2.50
C ASP A 100 -12.86 -9.16 -2.10
N ARG A 101 -11.93 -9.70 -1.31
CA ARG A 101 -11.98 -11.08 -0.84
C ARG A 101 -13.14 -11.35 0.12
N HIS A 102 -13.37 -10.46 1.08
CA HIS A 102 -14.42 -10.65 2.09
C HIS A 102 -15.81 -10.45 1.50
N VAL A 103 -16.02 -9.43 0.67
CA VAL A 103 -17.30 -9.19 -0.01
C VAL A 103 -17.62 -10.35 -0.96
N SER A 104 -16.66 -10.81 -1.76
CA SER A 104 -16.86 -11.98 -2.64
C SER A 104 -17.29 -13.22 -1.87
N ARG A 105 -16.74 -13.46 -0.67
CA ARG A 105 -17.18 -14.57 0.20
C ARG A 105 -18.61 -14.39 0.70
N VAL A 106 -19.01 -13.17 1.06
CA VAL A 106 -20.39 -12.88 1.50
C VAL A 106 -21.35 -13.12 0.35
N LEU A 107 -21.06 -12.59 -0.84
CA LEU A 107 -21.88 -12.75 -2.03
C LEU A 107 -21.99 -14.22 -2.45
N ALA A 108 -20.89 -14.98 -2.43
CA ALA A 108 -20.89 -16.40 -2.76
C ALA A 108 -21.71 -17.26 -1.77
N ARG A 109 -21.72 -16.89 -0.48
CA ARG A 109 -22.47 -17.63 0.56
C ARG A 109 -23.98 -17.37 0.50
N LYS A 110 -24.37 -16.14 0.18
CA LYS A 110 -25.78 -15.71 0.20
C LYS A 110 -26.50 -15.89 -1.15
N GLY A 111 -25.75 -16.17 -2.22
CA GLY A 111 -26.29 -16.35 -3.56
C GLY A 111 -26.62 -15.04 -4.30
N ALA A 112 -27.05 -15.16 -5.56
CA ALA A 112 -27.20 -14.02 -6.48
C ALA A 112 -28.34 -13.02 -6.13
N ARG A 113 -29.14 -13.26 -5.11
CA ARG A 113 -30.29 -12.41 -4.73
C ARG A 113 -30.12 -11.69 -3.40
N ILE A 114 -28.89 -11.48 -2.95
CA ILE A 114 -28.64 -10.69 -1.74
C ILE A 114 -28.87 -9.22 -2.06
N ARG A 115 -29.72 -8.54 -1.26
CA ARG A 115 -29.75 -7.09 -1.21
C ARG A 115 -28.57 -6.58 -0.39
N TYR A 116 -27.96 -5.52 -0.82
CA TYR A 116 -26.89 -4.86 -0.06
C TYR A 116 -26.84 -3.37 -0.37
N SER A 117 -26.25 -2.63 0.53
CA SER A 117 -25.92 -1.23 0.32
C SER A 117 -24.42 -1.01 0.38
N VAL A 118 -23.95 0.02 -0.30
CA VAL A 118 -22.57 0.48 -0.30
C VAL A 118 -22.52 1.93 0.14
N ILE A 119 -21.60 2.23 1.05
CA ILE A 119 -21.26 3.59 1.47
C ILE A 119 -19.84 3.88 1.03
N MET A 120 -19.64 4.88 0.18
CA MET A 120 -18.34 5.45 -0.13
C MET A 120 -18.13 6.69 0.73
N SER A 121 -16.95 6.89 1.28
CA SER A 121 -16.65 8.07 2.09
C SER A 121 -15.23 8.56 1.88
N ASP A 122 -15.02 9.86 2.12
CA ASP A 122 -13.75 10.54 1.94
C ASP A 122 -13.61 11.63 3.01
N LEU A 123 -12.44 11.69 3.65
CA LEU A 123 -12.14 12.68 4.68
C LEU A 123 -11.98 14.06 4.05
N ASP A 124 -12.83 14.99 4.44
CA ASP A 124 -12.85 16.33 3.86
C ASP A 124 -11.57 17.12 4.16
N PHE A 125 -11.05 17.76 3.12
CA PHE A 125 -9.85 18.61 3.23
C PHE A 125 -8.63 17.91 3.84
N PHE A 126 -8.47 16.62 3.64
CA PHE A 126 -7.41 15.81 4.26
C PHE A 126 -6.00 16.35 3.96
N LYS A 127 -5.77 16.84 2.74
CA LYS A 127 -4.52 17.54 2.41
C LYS A 127 -4.24 18.70 3.35
N ARG A 128 -5.25 19.53 3.66
CA ARG A 128 -5.14 20.66 4.59
C ARG A 128 -4.81 20.19 6.01
N VAL A 129 -5.36 19.06 6.43
CA VAL A 129 -5.01 18.43 7.70
C VAL A 129 -3.52 18.09 7.74
N ASN A 130 -3.00 17.42 6.70
CA ASN A 130 -1.58 17.11 6.58
C ASN A 130 -0.70 18.37 6.54
N ASP A 131 -1.11 19.39 5.78
CA ASP A 131 -0.37 20.63 5.67
C ASP A 131 -0.30 21.41 7.01
N THR A 132 -1.36 21.28 7.85
CA THR A 132 -1.47 22.03 9.12
C THR A 132 -0.87 21.26 10.30
N TYR A 133 -1.11 19.95 10.38
CA TYR A 133 -0.78 19.11 11.54
C TYR A 133 0.32 18.07 11.26
N GLY A 134 0.89 18.08 10.04
CA GLY A 134 1.83 17.07 9.56
C GLY A 134 1.16 15.75 9.21
N HIS A 135 1.92 14.85 8.60
CA HIS A 135 1.44 13.51 8.25
C HIS A 135 0.97 12.73 9.48
N ASP A 136 1.64 12.86 10.62
CA ASP A 136 1.20 12.22 11.88
C ASP A 136 -0.20 12.68 12.31
N GLY A 137 -0.57 13.93 12.00
CA GLY A 137 -1.93 14.45 12.24
C GLY A 137 -2.96 13.77 11.36
N GLY A 138 -2.66 13.63 10.07
CA GLY A 138 -3.50 12.90 9.13
C GLY A 138 -3.64 11.42 9.49
N ASP A 139 -2.53 10.79 9.87
CA ASP A 139 -2.51 9.37 10.27
C ASP A 139 -3.41 9.11 11.48
N ARG A 140 -3.41 10.01 12.46
CA ARG A 140 -4.33 9.93 13.61
C ARG A 140 -5.79 10.02 13.20
N VAL A 141 -6.13 10.85 12.21
CA VAL A 141 -7.52 10.95 11.71
C VAL A 141 -7.93 9.66 11.01
N ILE A 142 -7.08 9.10 10.15
CA ILE A 142 -7.33 7.84 9.47
C ILE A 142 -7.53 6.70 10.48
N ALA A 143 -6.65 6.60 11.48
CA ALA A 143 -6.75 5.59 12.54
C ALA A 143 -8.05 5.74 13.36
N ALA A 144 -8.42 6.97 13.70
CA ALA A 144 -9.64 7.26 14.44
C ALA A 144 -10.89 6.94 13.62
N PHE A 145 -10.92 7.25 12.33
CA PHE A 145 -12.03 6.91 11.46
C PHE A 145 -12.14 5.40 11.24
N GLY A 146 -11.03 4.69 11.06
CA GLY A 146 -11.00 3.23 11.02
C GLY A 146 -11.57 2.60 12.29
N LYS A 147 -11.20 3.13 13.47
CA LYS A 147 -11.75 2.69 14.76
C LYS A 147 -13.25 2.97 14.85
N LEU A 148 -13.71 4.14 14.39
CA LEU A 148 -15.12 4.51 14.35
C LEU A 148 -15.91 3.50 13.51
N LEU A 149 -15.45 3.20 12.30
CA LEU A 149 -16.06 2.18 11.44
C LEU A 149 -16.14 0.82 12.13
N LYS A 150 -15.06 0.35 12.75
CA LYS A 150 -15.06 -0.93 13.51
C LYS A 150 -16.09 -0.99 14.62
N THR A 151 -16.35 0.12 15.28
CA THR A 151 -17.22 0.14 16.47
C THR A 151 -18.68 0.37 16.15
N GLN A 152 -19.02 1.09 15.08
CA GLN A 152 -20.40 1.45 14.74
C GLN A 152 -21.02 0.56 13.66
N LEU A 153 -20.21 -0.13 12.86
CA LEU A 153 -20.75 -0.97 11.80
C LEU A 153 -21.36 -2.27 12.33
N PRO A 154 -22.42 -2.76 11.68
CA PRO A 154 -22.95 -4.10 11.92
C PRO A 154 -21.87 -5.17 11.72
N LYS A 155 -21.91 -6.25 12.49
CA LYS A 155 -20.91 -7.37 12.41
C LYS A 155 -20.80 -7.99 11.01
N ALA A 156 -21.88 -7.94 10.22
CA ALA A 156 -21.91 -8.48 8.87
C ALA A 156 -21.32 -7.52 7.82
N ALA A 157 -21.11 -6.26 8.17
CA ALA A 157 -20.56 -5.27 7.26
C ALA A 157 -19.05 -5.48 7.02
N VAL A 158 -18.62 -5.15 5.82
CA VAL A 158 -17.20 -5.19 5.43
C VAL A 158 -16.75 -3.77 5.14
N ALA A 159 -15.85 -3.25 5.98
CA ALA A 159 -15.28 -1.92 5.81
C ALA A 159 -13.83 -1.99 5.34
N ALA A 160 -13.45 -1.12 4.42
CA ALA A 160 -12.08 -1.03 3.94
C ALA A 160 -11.65 0.41 3.64
N ARG A 161 -10.33 0.60 3.71
CA ARG A 161 -9.66 1.77 3.17
C ARG A 161 -9.19 1.47 1.75
N MET A 162 -9.65 2.27 0.79
CA MET A 162 -9.37 2.06 -0.63
C MET A 162 -8.04 2.69 -1.06
N GLY A 163 -7.60 3.71 -0.34
CA GLY A 163 -6.33 4.41 -0.53
C GLY A 163 -6.44 5.86 -0.02
N GLY A 164 -5.34 6.46 0.39
CA GLY A 164 -5.33 7.84 0.88
C GLY A 164 -6.34 8.08 2.00
N GLU A 165 -7.33 8.91 1.73
CA GLU A 165 -8.42 9.31 2.60
C GLU A 165 -9.78 8.66 2.25
N GLU A 166 -9.80 7.68 1.34
CA GLU A 166 -11.02 7.06 0.82
C GLU A 166 -11.34 5.74 1.52
N PHE A 167 -12.62 5.57 1.88
CA PHE A 167 -13.12 4.39 2.57
C PHE A 167 -14.39 3.87 1.91
N VAL A 168 -14.62 2.57 2.03
CA VAL A 168 -15.83 1.90 1.55
C VAL A 168 -16.40 1.00 2.64
N VAL A 169 -17.72 0.92 2.70
CA VAL A 169 -18.46 -0.02 3.55
C VAL A 169 -19.47 -0.76 2.68
N PHE A 170 -19.40 -2.07 2.71
CA PHE A 170 -20.41 -2.97 2.15
C PHE A 170 -21.27 -3.50 3.28
N ILE A 171 -22.61 -3.44 3.14
CA ILE A 171 -23.56 -3.84 4.17
C ILE A 171 -24.55 -4.82 3.55
N PRO A 172 -24.44 -6.12 3.84
CA PRO A 172 -25.40 -7.12 3.35
C PRO A 172 -26.74 -6.99 4.05
N ASP A 173 -27.84 -7.40 3.37
CA ASP A 173 -29.21 -7.38 3.86
C ASP A 173 -29.63 -6.00 4.38
N ASN A 174 -29.29 -4.95 3.66
CA ASN A 174 -29.50 -3.58 4.07
C ASN A 174 -30.17 -2.78 2.94
N ASP A 175 -31.08 -1.90 3.29
CA ASP A 175 -31.76 -1.00 2.38
C ASP A 175 -31.15 0.42 2.40
N MET A 176 -31.61 1.26 1.47
CA MET A 176 -31.13 2.64 1.33
C MET A 176 -31.33 3.46 2.61
N ALA A 177 -32.49 3.35 3.25
CA ALA A 177 -32.83 4.18 4.42
C ALA A 177 -31.92 3.83 5.62
N ALA A 178 -31.69 2.54 5.86
CA ALA A 178 -30.80 2.09 6.93
C ALA A 178 -29.32 2.44 6.63
N ALA A 179 -28.90 2.34 5.37
CA ALA A 179 -27.56 2.74 4.96
C ALA A 179 -27.34 4.25 5.08
N GLU A 180 -28.31 5.06 4.70
CA GLU A 180 -28.27 6.52 4.86
C GLU A 180 -28.19 6.92 6.34
N ALA A 181 -29.04 6.32 7.19
CA ALA A 181 -29.03 6.57 8.63
C ALA A 181 -27.67 6.22 9.27
N LEU A 182 -27.07 5.10 8.84
CA LEU A 182 -25.74 4.70 9.30
C LEU A 182 -24.66 5.68 8.83
N ALA A 183 -24.68 6.10 7.56
CA ALA A 183 -23.74 7.08 7.04
C ALA A 183 -23.85 8.43 7.78
N GLN A 184 -25.08 8.84 8.11
CA GLN A 184 -25.32 10.05 8.90
C GLN A 184 -24.78 9.94 10.32
N SER A 185 -24.98 8.79 10.99
CA SER A 185 -24.43 8.52 12.32
C SER A 185 -22.89 8.55 12.30
N LEU A 186 -22.27 7.93 11.30
CA LEU A 186 -20.80 7.96 11.12
C LEU A 186 -20.29 9.38 10.91
N ARG A 187 -20.97 10.18 10.10
CA ARG A 187 -20.65 11.59 9.86
C ARG A 187 -20.65 12.40 11.15
N GLU A 188 -21.72 12.27 11.93
CA GLU A 188 -21.90 12.99 13.20
C GLU A 188 -20.84 12.57 14.22
N ALA A 189 -20.65 11.26 14.40
CA ALA A 189 -19.65 10.75 15.33
C ALA A 189 -18.21 11.17 14.96
N LEU A 190 -17.88 11.29 13.66
CA LEU A 190 -16.59 11.81 13.24
C LEU A 190 -16.43 13.30 13.62
N CYS A 191 -17.49 14.10 13.46
CA CYS A 191 -17.49 15.52 13.85
C CYS A 191 -17.34 15.73 15.36
N GLU A 192 -17.74 14.76 16.18
CA GLU A 192 -17.61 14.81 17.64
C GLU A 192 -16.17 14.52 18.12
N LEU A 193 -15.36 13.86 17.29
CA LEU A 193 -13.96 13.61 17.64
C LEU A 193 -13.20 14.93 17.75
N ARG A 194 -12.42 15.06 18.81
CA ARG A 194 -11.59 16.23 19.08
C ARG A 194 -10.12 15.87 18.97
N PHE A 195 -9.45 16.55 18.08
CA PHE A 195 -8.00 16.45 17.93
C PHE A 195 -7.33 17.68 18.52
N THR A 196 -6.36 17.42 19.39
CA THR A 196 -5.53 18.48 20.00
C THR A 196 -4.15 18.45 19.39
N GLY A 197 -3.51 19.60 19.25
CA GLY A 197 -2.17 19.77 18.68
C GLY A 197 -1.62 21.16 18.90
N LYS A 198 -0.78 21.63 17.98
CA LYS A 198 -0.21 23.01 18.01
C LYS A 198 -1.23 24.12 17.75
N SER A 199 -2.43 23.78 17.33
CA SER A 199 -3.57 24.68 17.05
C SER A 199 -4.73 24.41 18.00
N PRO A 200 -5.76 25.28 18.06
CA PRO A 200 -6.98 25.01 18.79
C PRO A 200 -7.56 23.65 18.43
N ALA A 201 -8.28 23.02 19.37
CA ALA A 201 -8.96 21.75 19.12
C ALA A 201 -9.85 21.84 17.87
N TRP A 202 -9.78 20.85 17.01
CA TRP A 202 -10.52 20.76 15.75
C TRP A 202 -11.13 19.38 15.56
N SER A 203 -12.11 19.29 14.67
CA SER A 203 -12.76 18.03 14.33
C SER A 203 -12.67 17.80 12.84
N PRO A 204 -12.30 16.59 12.41
CA PRO A 204 -12.36 16.21 11.00
C PRO A 204 -13.83 16.06 10.57
N THR A 205 -14.06 16.21 9.27
CA THR A 205 -15.33 15.88 8.62
C THR A 205 -15.10 14.92 7.47
N ALA A 206 -16.13 14.23 7.07
CA ALA A 206 -16.13 13.39 5.87
C ALA A 206 -17.42 13.60 5.08
N SER A 207 -17.31 13.39 3.77
CA SER A 207 -18.43 13.32 2.87
C SER A 207 -18.75 11.86 2.56
N PHE A 208 -20.03 11.55 2.36
CA PHE A 208 -20.53 10.20 2.17
C PHE A 208 -21.43 10.12 0.95
N GLY A 209 -21.27 9.06 0.16
CA GLY A 209 -22.17 8.67 -0.91
C GLY A 209 -22.73 7.29 -0.64
N VAL A 210 -24.02 7.11 -0.76
CA VAL A 210 -24.73 5.87 -0.44
C VAL A 210 -25.47 5.38 -1.67
N ALA A 211 -25.37 4.08 -1.95
CA ALA A 211 -26.14 3.40 -2.97
C ALA A 211 -26.63 2.05 -2.46
N GLU A 212 -27.88 1.72 -2.73
CA GLU A 212 -28.43 0.38 -2.58
C GLU A 212 -28.32 -0.35 -3.92
N GLN A 213 -28.03 -1.65 -3.90
CA GLN A 213 -28.09 -2.48 -5.09
C GLN A 213 -29.49 -2.47 -5.72
N VAL A 214 -29.55 -2.31 -7.01
CA VAL A 214 -30.80 -2.32 -7.81
C VAL A 214 -30.74 -3.51 -8.76
N ASP A 215 -31.81 -4.32 -8.77
CA ASP A 215 -31.94 -5.49 -9.65
C ASP A 215 -30.69 -6.42 -9.65
N ASP A 216 -30.22 -6.80 -10.83
CA ASP A 216 -29.04 -7.65 -11.04
C ASP A 216 -27.73 -6.85 -11.15
N GLU A 217 -27.68 -5.64 -10.59
CA GLU A 217 -26.51 -4.76 -10.62
C GLU A 217 -25.30 -5.40 -9.91
N SER A 218 -24.16 -5.32 -10.54
CA SER A 218 -22.91 -5.80 -9.94
C SER A 218 -22.44 -4.90 -8.79
N LEU A 219 -21.63 -5.45 -7.88
CA LEU A 219 -21.01 -4.66 -6.81
C LEU A 219 -20.26 -3.43 -7.35
N TYR A 220 -19.58 -3.57 -8.48
CA TYR A 220 -18.83 -2.47 -9.09
C TYR A 220 -19.75 -1.33 -9.55
N GLU A 221 -20.91 -1.65 -10.12
CA GLU A 221 -21.90 -0.65 -10.56
C GLU A 221 -22.51 0.05 -9.36
N THR A 222 -22.90 -0.67 -8.30
CA THR A 222 -23.38 -0.08 -7.04
C THR A 222 -22.32 0.84 -6.42
N MET A 223 -21.04 0.40 -6.36
CA MET A 223 -19.94 1.24 -5.88
C MET A 223 -19.77 2.51 -6.73
N ARG A 224 -19.89 2.42 -8.04
CA ARG A 224 -19.82 3.57 -8.95
C ARG A 224 -20.94 4.58 -8.69
N ARG A 225 -22.16 4.11 -8.37
CA ARG A 225 -23.28 5.00 -8.01
C ARG A 225 -23.03 5.68 -6.66
N ALA A 226 -22.55 4.94 -5.66
CA ALA A 226 -22.16 5.50 -4.39
C ALA A 226 -21.03 6.55 -4.53
N ASP A 227 -20.04 6.31 -5.40
CA ASP A 227 -18.99 7.29 -5.70
C ASP A 227 -19.53 8.56 -6.37
N ALA A 228 -20.45 8.42 -7.32
CA ALA A 228 -21.13 9.55 -7.92
C ALA A 228 -21.91 10.38 -6.88
N ALA A 229 -22.59 9.73 -5.93
CA ALA A 229 -23.26 10.40 -4.81
C ALA A 229 -22.24 11.08 -3.87
N LEU A 230 -21.13 10.45 -3.54
CA LEU A 230 -20.04 11.06 -2.78
C LEU A 230 -19.49 12.32 -3.45
N TYR A 231 -19.34 12.30 -4.77
CA TYR A 231 -18.93 13.47 -5.54
C TYR A 231 -19.94 14.62 -5.42
N GLN A 232 -21.27 14.32 -5.43
CA GLN A 232 -22.31 15.32 -5.20
C GLN A 232 -22.24 15.88 -3.78
N ALA A 233 -22.03 15.03 -2.75
CA ALA A 233 -21.82 15.46 -1.38
C ALA A 233 -20.67 16.47 -1.27
N LYS A 234 -19.52 16.17 -1.92
CA LYS A 234 -18.35 17.07 -1.96
C LYS A 234 -18.68 18.39 -2.66
N LYS A 235 -19.40 18.37 -3.79
CA LYS A 235 -19.80 19.59 -4.52
C LYS A 235 -20.82 20.44 -3.75
N ALA A 236 -21.74 19.82 -3.03
CA ALA A 236 -22.76 20.50 -2.27
C ALA A 236 -22.24 21.16 -0.97
N GLY A 237 -20.93 21.12 -0.70
CA GLY A 237 -20.29 21.82 0.43
C GLY A 237 -19.71 20.88 1.50
N ARG A 238 -19.55 19.60 1.19
CA ARG A 238 -18.94 18.58 2.06
C ARG A 238 -19.71 18.33 3.37
N ASN A 239 -19.11 17.52 4.26
CA ASN A 239 -19.65 17.14 5.56
C ASN A 239 -21.15 16.76 5.50
N ARG A 240 -21.46 15.85 4.58
CA ARG A 240 -22.85 15.41 4.35
C ARG A 240 -22.92 14.04 3.70
N VAL A 241 -24.12 13.49 3.76
CA VAL A 241 -24.49 12.28 3.05
C VAL A 241 -25.28 12.66 1.78
N HIS A 242 -25.02 11.94 0.70
CA HIS A 242 -25.80 12.00 -0.54
C HIS A 242 -26.17 10.59 -0.95
N ILE A 243 -27.38 10.37 -1.42
CA ILE A 243 -27.86 9.07 -1.90
C ILE A 243 -27.91 9.06 -3.44
N ALA A 244 -27.73 7.86 -4.05
CA ALA A 244 -27.73 7.64 -5.50
C ALA A 244 -29.07 7.13 -6.00
#